data_2adc4b8261a323aadcaadf8565cc80de
#
_entry.id   2adc4b8261a323aadcaadf8565cc80de
#
_cell.length_a   1.000
_cell.length_b   1.000
_cell.length_c   1.000
_cell.angle_alpha   90.00
_cell.angle_beta   90.00
_cell.angle_gamma   90.00
#
_symmetry.space_group_name_H-M   'P 1'
#
loop_
_entity.id
_entity.type
_entity.pdbx_description
1 polymer ?
#
loop_
_entity_poly.entity_id
_entity_poly.type
_entity_poly.pdbx_seq_one_letter_code
_entity_poly.pdbx_strand_id
1 'polypeptide(L)'
;MKTSTRLGLALLLAVAVCDVGLRWQTSSREAPVAVVPQMATDDAACTDYRVVREGLIPMPTGVPAAHASSLVAFPRTHPLHTHKALAAFWFAGTRESGADVQIAASTFDRERNAWDAPQWVVNRHVVGQDLGIQIRRIGNPVAWADAKGRLHVFVVATGLGGWAASRVVHLTEQAPMQFKVVRTLPLTALVPAFNTSTLVRTVPLPLSDGGAVLPLYFEIGIKYGVAVRLSAEGEMQSITRITQRHDVLQPTLVAHSPTHWSAFMRDYSPTEMVAHSETLDAGAHWQDVGNLSLSNPGASIAALRLSSGALMLAHNPAGRGREVLLLSTSANQPLSWITRTLIDGVKADEYSYPTLIEVPQSTAADPSPPDVWLSYTHMRKSIAFKQLRSACSVRSQP
;
A
#
# COMPACT_ATOMS: atom_id res chain seq x y z
N MET A 1 -32.47 -22.70 30.26
CA MET A 1 -31.14 -22.61 29.61
C MET A 1 -30.29 -23.70 30.21
N LYS A 2 -29.87 -24.69 29.43
CA LYS A 2 -29.12 -25.86 29.90
C LYS A 2 -27.74 -25.44 30.43
N THR A 3 -27.25 -26.15 31.45
CA THR A 3 -25.95 -25.85 32.13
C THR A 3 -24.77 -25.73 31.17
N SER A 4 -24.77 -26.51 30.08
CA SER A 4 -23.78 -26.45 28.98
C SER A 4 -23.76 -25.11 28.25
N THR A 5 -24.92 -24.47 28.05
CA THR A 5 -25.02 -23.15 27.39
C THR A 5 -24.48 -22.04 28.29
N ARG A 6 -24.65 -22.14 29.60
CA ARG A 6 -24.10 -21.19 30.60
C ARG A 6 -22.58 -21.30 30.69
N LEU A 7 -22.04 -22.54 30.66
CA LEU A 7 -20.61 -22.79 30.67
C LEU A 7 -19.91 -22.24 29.41
N GLY A 8 -20.53 -22.47 28.24
CA GLY A 8 -20.05 -21.94 26.97
C GLY A 8 -19.99 -20.39 26.92
N LEU A 9 -21.06 -19.76 27.46
CA LEU A 9 -21.13 -18.28 27.51
C LEU A 9 -20.09 -17.71 28.48
N ALA A 10 -19.89 -18.34 29.63
CA ALA A 10 -18.88 -17.95 30.62
C ALA A 10 -17.44 -18.07 30.06
N LEU A 11 -17.15 -19.14 29.31
CA LEU A 11 -15.86 -19.35 28.66
C LEU A 11 -15.59 -18.30 27.59
N LEU A 12 -16.57 -17.97 26.76
CA LEU A 12 -16.48 -16.91 25.75
C LEU A 12 -16.25 -15.54 26.38
N LEU A 13 -16.93 -15.25 27.50
CA LEU A 13 -16.75 -14.00 28.23
C LEU A 13 -15.34 -13.92 28.84
N ALA A 14 -14.83 -15.01 29.41
CA ALA A 14 -13.50 -15.07 29.98
C ALA A 14 -12.41 -14.87 28.91
N VAL A 15 -12.56 -15.49 27.73
CA VAL A 15 -11.65 -15.29 26.60
C VAL A 15 -11.67 -13.84 26.11
N ALA A 16 -12.87 -13.24 26.02
CA ALA A 16 -13.00 -11.84 25.62
C ALA A 16 -12.36 -10.87 26.63
N VAL A 17 -12.53 -11.12 27.94
CA VAL A 17 -11.92 -10.30 29.00
C VAL A 17 -10.40 -10.47 29.01
N CYS A 18 -9.89 -11.69 28.83
CA CYS A 18 -8.44 -11.93 28.71
C CYS A 18 -7.84 -11.24 27.49
N ASP A 19 -8.51 -11.28 26.31
CA ASP A 19 -8.05 -10.62 25.10
C ASP A 19 -8.01 -9.10 25.26
N VAL A 20 -9.04 -8.51 25.85
CA VAL A 20 -9.09 -7.08 26.17
C VAL A 20 -7.99 -6.71 27.17
N GLY A 21 -7.78 -7.53 28.21
CA GLY A 21 -6.74 -7.32 29.23
C GLY A 21 -5.32 -7.38 28.65
N LEU A 22 -5.05 -8.36 27.77
CA LEU A 22 -3.76 -8.47 27.07
C LEU A 22 -3.50 -7.29 26.16
N ARG A 23 -4.52 -6.82 25.43
CA ARG A 23 -4.41 -5.63 24.56
C ARG A 23 -4.17 -4.36 25.37
N TRP A 24 -4.77 -4.24 26.55
CA TRP A 24 -4.57 -3.09 27.44
C TRP A 24 -3.16 -3.06 28.03
N GLN A 25 -2.58 -4.21 28.36
CA GLN A 25 -1.19 -4.29 28.85
C GLN A 25 -0.15 -3.92 27.78
N THR A 26 -0.47 -4.13 26.49
CA THR A 26 0.42 -3.74 25.38
C THR A 26 0.34 -2.25 25.05
N SER A 27 -0.69 -1.53 25.52
CA SER A 27 -0.90 -0.11 25.22
C SER A 27 -0.06 0.84 26.09
N SER A 28 0.68 0.36 27.09
CA SER A 28 1.48 1.20 28.00
C SER A 28 2.92 1.50 27.50
N ARG A 29 3.36 0.95 26.37
CA ARG A 29 4.57 1.39 25.68
C ARG A 29 4.25 2.59 24.80
N GLU A 30 5.13 3.61 24.81
CA GLU A 30 5.03 4.71 23.84
C GLU A 30 4.85 4.13 22.44
N ALA A 31 3.77 4.55 21.78
CA ALA A 31 3.45 4.05 20.44
C ALA A 31 4.57 4.45 19.48
N PRO A 32 5.16 3.51 18.69
CA PRO A 32 6.17 3.87 17.70
C PRO A 32 5.60 4.91 16.74
N VAL A 33 6.42 5.89 16.39
CA VAL A 33 6.05 7.03 15.55
C VAL A 33 6.46 6.79 14.10
N ALA A 34 5.89 7.52 13.15
CA ALA A 34 6.26 7.40 11.75
C ALA A 34 7.69 7.88 11.49
N VAL A 35 8.36 7.20 10.57
CA VAL A 35 9.60 7.69 9.97
C VAL A 35 9.23 8.81 9.00
N VAL A 36 9.62 10.03 9.34
CA VAL A 36 9.44 11.20 8.46
C VAL A 36 10.80 11.56 7.87
N PRO A 37 10.93 11.70 6.55
CA PRO A 37 12.15 12.19 5.96
C PRO A 37 12.55 13.53 6.58
N GLN A 38 13.82 13.68 6.98
CA GLN A 38 14.33 14.96 7.46
C GLN A 38 14.39 15.89 6.24
N MET A 39 13.62 16.98 6.32
CA MET A 39 13.73 18.06 5.33
C MET A 39 15.11 18.71 5.45
N ALA A 40 15.76 18.94 4.31
CA ALA A 40 16.85 19.89 4.25
C ALA A 40 16.28 21.27 4.66
N THR A 41 16.83 21.85 5.71
CA THR A 41 16.41 23.15 6.24
C THR A 41 16.51 24.21 5.12
N ASP A 42 15.47 25.03 4.98
CA ASP A 42 15.37 26.29 4.22
C ASP A 42 14.93 26.28 2.75
N ASP A 43 14.70 25.17 2.08
CA ASP A 43 14.10 25.20 0.75
C ASP A 43 12.59 24.90 0.80
N ALA A 44 11.81 25.74 0.11
CA ALA A 44 10.38 25.46 -0.11
C ALA A 44 10.25 24.08 -0.78
N ALA A 45 9.37 23.23 -0.22
CA ALA A 45 9.18 21.88 -0.71
C ALA A 45 8.90 21.87 -2.22
N CYS A 46 9.74 21.17 -2.97
CA CYS A 46 9.62 21.11 -4.42
C CYS A 46 8.33 20.41 -4.83
N THR A 47 7.51 21.08 -5.62
CA THR A 47 6.26 20.55 -6.18
C THR A 47 6.35 20.30 -7.68
N ASP A 48 7.46 20.66 -8.32
CA ASP A 48 7.66 20.48 -9.75
C ASP A 48 8.48 19.21 -10.04
N TYR A 49 7.84 18.27 -10.73
CA TYR A 49 8.43 16.99 -11.14
C TYR A 49 8.20 16.75 -12.62
N ARG A 50 9.23 16.29 -13.32
CA ARG A 50 9.18 15.94 -14.74
C ARG A 50 9.36 14.43 -14.93
N VAL A 51 8.66 13.86 -15.90
CA VAL A 51 8.87 12.48 -16.34
C VAL A 51 10.24 12.42 -17.06
N VAL A 52 11.15 11.61 -16.52
CA VAL A 52 12.48 11.37 -17.12
C VAL A 52 12.56 10.03 -17.82
N ARG A 53 11.64 9.14 -17.49
CA ARG A 53 11.50 7.82 -18.11
C ARG A 53 10.08 7.31 -17.93
N GLU A 54 9.60 6.56 -18.91
CA GLU A 54 8.32 5.85 -18.85
C GLU A 54 8.34 4.61 -19.76
N GLY A 55 7.43 3.70 -19.54
CA GLY A 55 7.28 2.49 -20.34
C GLY A 55 6.41 1.43 -19.68
N LEU A 56 6.41 0.25 -20.26
CA LEU A 56 5.76 -0.91 -19.70
C LEU A 56 6.76 -1.77 -18.92
N ILE A 57 6.33 -2.33 -17.80
CA ILE A 57 7.06 -3.39 -17.10
C ILE A 57 6.85 -4.68 -17.92
N PRO A 58 7.90 -5.48 -18.20
CA PRO A 58 7.77 -6.71 -18.95
C PRO A 58 6.73 -7.65 -18.32
N MET A 59 5.87 -8.22 -19.15
CA MET A 59 4.80 -9.14 -18.73
C MET A 59 5.22 -10.58 -18.91
N PRO A 60 4.75 -11.52 -18.06
CA PRO A 60 4.92 -12.94 -18.31
C PRO A 60 4.34 -13.34 -19.68
N THR A 61 5.06 -14.20 -20.41
CA THR A 61 4.69 -14.59 -21.76
C THR A 61 3.30 -15.25 -21.80
N GLY A 62 2.48 -14.84 -22.76
CA GLY A 62 1.13 -15.42 -22.97
C GLY A 62 0.07 -15.00 -21.96
N VAL A 63 0.35 -14.03 -21.10
CA VAL A 63 -0.59 -13.55 -20.09
C VAL A 63 -1.28 -12.26 -20.57
N PRO A 64 -2.60 -12.28 -20.84
CA PRO A 64 -3.29 -11.16 -21.45
C PRO A 64 -3.73 -10.06 -20.49
N ALA A 65 -3.72 -10.31 -19.17
CA ALA A 65 -4.24 -9.37 -18.19
C ALA A 65 -3.31 -9.20 -16.97
N ALA A 66 -3.16 -7.95 -16.55
CA ALA A 66 -2.44 -7.56 -15.34
C ALA A 66 -3.14 -6.39 -14.63
N HIS A 67 -3.04 -6.35 -13.30
CA HIS A 67 -3.67 -5.29 -12.53
C HIS A 67 -3.00 -5.10 -11.16
N ALA A 68 -3.23 -3.90 -10.54
CA ALA A 68 -2.89 -3.56 -9.16
C ALA A 68 -1.43 -3.85 -8.79
N SER A 69 -0.52 -3.05 -9.32
CA SER A 69 0.90 -3.14 -8.97
C SER A 69 1.22 -2.51 -7.61
N SER A 70 2.27 -3.00 -6.99
CA SER A 70 2.96 -2.42 -5.83
C SER A 70 4.44 -2.29 -6.13
N LEU A 71 5.06 -1.20 -5.69
CA LEU A 71 6.50 -0.97 -5.80
C LEU A 71 7.14 -1.05 -4.42
N VAL A 72 8.40 -1.50 -4.38
CA VAL A 72 9.26 -1.42 -3.18
C VAL A 72 10.69 -1.11 -3.60
N ALA A 73 11.31 -0.11 -2.98
CA ALA A 73 12.74 0.15 -3.14
C ALA A 73 13.54 -0.88 -2.35
N PHE A 74 14.66 -1.34 -2.90
CA PHE A 74 15.60 -2.18 -2.15
C PHE A 74 16.40 -1.31 -1.18
N PRO A 75 16.26 -1.50 0.15
CA PRO A 75 17.07 -0.78 1.12
C PRO A 75 18.54 -1.22 1.05
N ARG A 76 19.46 -0.41 1.57
CA ARG A 76 20.91 -0.68 1.54
C ARG A 76 21.31 -2.03 2.14
N THR A 77 20.52 -2.51 3.06
CA THR A 77 20.71 -3.82 3.72
C THR A 77 20.28 -5.03 2.89
N HIS A 78 19.55 -4.80 1.79
CA HIS A 78 19.08 -5.88 0.92
C HIS A 78 20.19 -6.38 -0.02
N PRO A 79 20.34 -7.71 -0.24
CA PRO A 79 21.40 -8.26 -1.10
C PRO A 79 21.39 -7.74 -2.54
N LEU A 80 20.22 -7.41 -3.08
CA LEU A 80 20.09 -6.90 -4.45
C LEU A 80 20.32 -5.38 -4.57
N HIS A 81 20.44 -4.64 -3.47
CA HIS A 81 20.49 -3.16 -3.49
C HIS A 81 21.52 -2.59 -4.45
N THR A 82 22.73 -3.18 -4.53
CA THR A 82 23.84 -2.68 -5.35
C THR A 82 23.47 -2.66 -6.83
N HIS A 83 22.78 -3.70 -7.31
CA HIS A 83 22.48 -3.86 -8.74
C HIS A 83 21.02 -3.48 -9.08
N LYS A 84 20.10 -3.57 -8.13
CA LYS A 84 18.68 -3.33 -8.36
C LYS A 84 18.17 -2.13 -7.56
N ALA A 85 17.40 -1.26 -8.21
CA ALA A 85 16.85 -0.07 -7.58
C ALA A 85 15.57 -0.39 -6.77
N LEU A 86 14.67 -1.13 -7.38
CA LEU A 86 13.35 -1.45 -6.85
C LEU A 86 12.81 -2.74 -7.46
N ALA A 87 11.78 -3.27 -6.85
CA ALA A 87 10.94 -4.33 -7.40
C ALA A 87 9.51 -3.83 -7.59
N ALA A 88 8.85 -4.34 -8.64
CA ALA A 88 7.42 -4.23 -8.87
C ALA A 88 6.77 -5.60 -8.68
N PHE A 89 5.61 -5.62 -8.04
CA PHE A 89 4.75 -6.80 -7.87
C PHE A 89 3.38 -6.48 -8.43
N TRP A 90 2.75 -7.41 -9.14
CA TRP A 90 1.39 -7.25 -9.64
C TRP A 90 0.70 -8.61 -9.79
N PHE A 91 -0.61 -8.61 -9.87
CA PHE A 91 -1.29 -9.86 -10.23
C PHE A 91 -1.55 -9.92 -11.74
N ALA A 92 -1.42 -11.12 -12.30
CA ALA A 92 -1.58 -11.37 -13.72
C ALA A 92 -2.17 -12.77 -13.98
N GLY A 93 -2.92 -12.90 -15.07
CA GLY A 93 -3.62 -14.12 -15.47
C GLY A 93 -4.44 -13.90 -16.73
N THR A 94 -5.42 -14.79 -17.00
CA THR A 94 -6.31 -14.66 -18.16
C THR A 94 -7.26 -13.47 -18.03
N ARG A 95 -7.64 -13.13 -16.80
CA ARG A 95 -8.49 -11.98 -16.48
C ARG A 95 -8.41 -11.64 -14.99
N GLU A 96 -8.82 -10.45 -14.63
CA GLU A 96 -9.00 -10.07 -13.22
C GLU A 96 -9.94 -11.06 -12.50
N SER A 97 -9.59 -11.44 -11.29
CA SER A 97 -10.32 -12.44 -10.50
C SER A 97 -10.41 -13.84 -11.13
N GLY A 98 -9.58 -14.16 -12.12
CA GLY A 98 -9.44 -15.51 -12.67
C GLY A 98 -8.85 -16.50 -11.64
N ALA A 99 -9.14 -17.78 -11.81
CA ALA A 99 -8.58 -18.82 -10.95
C ALA A 99 -7.09 -19.08 -11.23
N ASP A 100 -6.60 -18.69 -12.40
CA ASP A 100 -5.22 -18.80 -12.88
C ASP A 100 -4.35 -17.61 -12.49
N VAL A 101 -4.92 -16.59 -11.86
CA VAL A 101 -4.18 -15.40 -11.39
C VAL A 101 -3.08 -15.81 -10.42
N GLN A 102 -1.88 -15.29 -10.68
CA GLN A 102 -0.69 -15.41 -9.85
C GLN A 102 -0.09 -14.02 -9.61
N ILE A 103 0.83 -13.92 -8.67
CA ILE A 103 1.60 -12.70 -8.46
C ILE A 103 2.92 -12.83 -9.23
N ALA A 104 3.13 -11.90 -10.14
CA ALA A 104 4.37 -11.71 -10.87
C ALA A 104 5.19 -10.59 -10.21
N ALA A 105 6.50 -10.64 -10.40
CA ALA A 105 7.40 -9.58 -10.01
C ALA A 105 8.50 -9.37 -11.05
N SER A 106 9.03 -8.15 -11.11
CA SER A 106 10.21 -7.78 -11.88
C SER A 106 11.03 -6.79 -11.07
N THR A 107 12.36 -6.78 -11.29
CA THR A 107 13.29 -5.86 -10.65
C THR A 107 13.86 -4.90 -11.68
N PHE A 108 14.12 -3.64 -11.26
CA PHE A 108 14.76 -2.64 -12.12
C PHE A 108 16.27 -2.65 -11.91
N ASP A 109 17.00 -3.00 -12.95
CA ASP A 109 18.45 -3.07 -12.98
C ASP A 109 19.05 -1.67 -13.16
N ARG A 110 19.93 -1.25 -12.24
CA ARG A 110 20.56 0.08 -12.23
C ARG A 110 21.53 0.28 -13.40
N GLU A 111 22.33 -0.75 -13.71
CA GLU A 111 23.38 -0.65 -14.74
C GLU A 111 22.78 -0.71 -16.14
N ARG A 112 21.89 -1.69 -16.38
CA ARG A 112 21.20 -1.84 -17.66
C ARG A 112 20.12 -0.77 -17.85
N ASN A 113 19.73 -0.13 -16.76
CA ASN A 113 18.69 0.91 -16.73
C ASN A 113 17.35 0.40 -17.32
N ALA A 114 16.98 -0.83 -17.00
CA ALA A 114 15.88 -1.57 -17.57
C ALA A 114 15.28 -2.56 -16.56
N TRP A 115 14.02 -2.93 -16.77
CA TRP A 115 13.37 -3.98 -16.02
C TRP A 115 13.88 -5.35 -16.46
N ASP A 116 14.04 -6.24 -15.50
CA ASP A 116 14.34 -7.66 -15.73
C ASP A 116 13.13 -8.39 -16.32
N ALA A 117 13.36 -9.59 -16.85
CA ALA A 117 12.29 -10.50 -17.18
C ALA A 117 11.42 -10.80 -15.94
N PRO A 118 10.09 -10.84 -16.07
CA PRO A 118 9.21 -11.09 -14.95
C PRO A 118 9.32 -12.56 -14.49
N GLN A 119 9.10 -12.76 -13.19
CA GLN A 119 9.02 -14.09 -12.59
C GLN A 119 7.74 -14.25 -11.78
N TRP A 120 7.21 -15.45 -11.70
CA TRP A 120 6.11 -15.78 -10.81
C TRP A 120 6.65 -15.98 -9.39
N VAL A 121 6.12 -15.22 -8.43
CA VAL A 121 6.61 -15.24 -7.03
C VAL A 121 5.61 -15.83 -6.04
N VAL A 122 4.31 -15.77 -6.34
CA VAL A 122 3.26 -16.35 -5.49
C VAL A 122 2.12 -16.91 -6.35
N ASN A 123 1.67 -18.11 -6.02
CA ASN A 123 0.48 -18.70 -6.61
C ASN A 123 -0.48 -19.24 -5.54
N ARG A 124 -1.77 -19.38 -5.89
CA ARG A 124 -2.82 -19.78 -4.95
C ARG A 124 -2.65 -21.19 -4.36
N HIS A 125 -2.00 -22.09 -5.09
CA HIS A 125 -1.81 -23.49 -4.64
C HIS A 125 -0.78 -23.56 -3.52
N VAL A 126 0.36 -22.89 -3.69
CA VAL A 126 1.39 -22.78 -2.63
C VAL A 126 0.81 -22.08 -1.40
N VAL A 127 0.09 -20.96 -1.58
CA VAL A 127 -0.60 -20.26 -0.46
C VAL A 127 -1.58 -21.19 0.26
N GLY A 128 -2.37 -21.94 -0.49
CA GLY A 128 -3.33 -22.90 0.08
C GLY A 128 -2.66 -24.06 0.82
N GLN A 129 -1.59 -24.60 0.26
CA GLN A 129 -0.80 -25.69 0.85
C GLN A 129 -0.17 -25.24 2.18
N ASP A 130 0.51 -24.09 2.17
CA ASP A 130 1.20 -23.56 3.36
C ASP A 130 0.22 -23.20 4.50
N LEU A 131 -1.00 -22.77 4.17
CA LEU A 131 -2.03 -22.42 5.15
C LEU A 131 -2.94 -23.59 5.54
N GLY A 132 -2.86 -24.73 4.86
CA GLY A 132 -3.77 -25.88 5.07
C GLY A 132 -5.23 -25.58 4.70
N ILE A 133 -5.47 -24.65 3.77
CA ILE A 133 -6.81 -24.23 3.34
C ILE A 133 -6.93 -24.10 1.83
N GLN A 134 -8.14 -24.27 1.29
CA GLN A 134 -8.35 -24.10 -0.14
C GLN A 134 -8.46 -22.63 -0.53
N ILE A 135 -7.48 -22.14 -1.30
CA ILE A 135 -7.48 -20.80 -1.89
C ILE A 135 -7.95 -20.89 -3.34
N ARG A 136 -8.94 -20.07 -3.69
CA ARG A 136 -9.50 -20.02 -5.05
C ARG A 136 -8.89 -18.93 -5.90
N ARG A 137 -8.58 -17.76 -5.30
CA ARG A 137 -8.00 -16.60 -6.00
C ARG A 137 -7.03 -15.88 -5.10
N ILE A 138 -6.05 -15.23 -5.71
CA ILE A 138 -5.16 -14.28 -5.06
C ILE A 138 -5.12 -12.98 -5.86
N GLY A 139 -4.71 -11.87 -5.23
CA GLY A 139 -4.60 -10.58 -5.91
C GLY A 139 -4.06 -9.50 -5.00
N ASN A 140 -4.02 -8.26 -5.48
CA ASN A 140 -3.59 -7.06 -4.76
C ASN A 140 -2.32 -7.25 -3.94
N PRO A 141 -1.16 -7.53 -4.57
CA PRO A 141 0.09 -7.60 -3.83
C PRO A 141 0.46 -6.23 -3.29
N VAL A 142 0.96 -6.19 -2.06
CA VAL A 142 1.58 -5.01 -1.44
C VAL A 142 2.92 -5.43 -0.87
N ALA A 143 3.98 -4.76 -1.28
CA ALA A 143 5.34 -5.05 -0.83
C ALA A 143 5.82 -4.00 0.16
N TRP A 144 6.63 -4.44 1.13
CA TRP A 144 7.28 -3.63 2.13
C TRP A 144 8.67 -4.23 2.44
N ALA A 145 9.66 -3.38 2.66
CA ALA A 145 10.98 -3.78 3.13
C ALA A 145 11.13 -3.44 4.62
N ASP A 146 11.50 -4.42 5.44
CA ASP A 146 11.78 -4.19 6.86
C ASP A 146 13.14 -3.49 7.08
N ALA A 147 13.42 -3.08 8.30
CA ALA A 147 14.67 -2.39 8.64
C ALA A 147 15.92 -3.28 8.44
N LYS A 148 15.76 -4.59 8.40
CA LYS A 148 16.85 -5.56 8.11
C LYS A 148 17.05 -5.76 6.60
N GLY A 149 16.19 -5.16 5.79
CA GLY A 149 16.22 -5.25 4.33
C GLY A 149 15.43 -6.40 3.75
N ARG A 150 14.78 -7.24 4.55
CA ARG A 150 13.98 -8.35 4.06
C ARG A 150 12.65 -7.85 3.50
N LEU A 151 12.24 -8.39 2.37
CA LEU A 151 10.95 -8.07 1.77
C LEU A 151 9.81 -8.86 2.40
N HIS A 152 8.72 -8.16 2.66
CA HIS A 152 7.43 -8.71 3.03
C HIS A 152 6.45 -8.45 1.88
N VAL A 153 5.63 -9.44 1.57
CA VAL A 153 4.55 -9.31 0.57
C VAL A 153 3.23 -9.69 1.21
N PHE A 154 2.27 -8.80 1.13
CA PHE A 154 0.90 -9.02 1.57
C PHE A 154 0.02 -9.21 0.33
N VAL A 155 -0.75 -10.29 0.29
CA VAL A 155 -1.66 -10.58 -0.83
C VAL A 155 -3.07 -10.82 -0.32
N VAL A 156 -4.05 -10.43 -1.11
CA VAL A 156 -5.43 -10.83 -0.87
C VAL A 156 -5.62 -12.26 -1.34
N ALA A 157 -6.16 -13.13 -0.49
CA ALA A 157 -6.52 -14.49 -0.84
C ALA A 157 -8.01 -14.73 -0.56
N THR A 158 -8.72 -15.42 -1.47
CA THR A 158 -10.13 -15.73 -1.31
C THR A 158 -10.38 -17.23 -1.37
N GLY A 159 -11.31 -17.69 -0.51
CA GLY A 159 -11.86 -19.04 -0.55
C GLY A 159 -13.24 -19.10 -1.20
N LEU A 160 -14.08 -20.01 -0.71
CA LEU A 160 -15.52 -20.03 -0.99
C LEU A 160 -16.13 -18.72 -0.49
N GLY A 161 -16.99 -18.07 -1.29
CA GLY A 161 -17.59 -16.77 -0.97
C GLY A 161 -16.92 -15.57 -1.67
N GLY A 162 -15.87 -15.80 -2.45
CA GLY A 162 -15.21 -14.75 -3.24
C GLY A 162 -14.59 -13.64 -2.36
N TRP A 163 -14.76 -12.39 -2.74
CA TRP A 163 -14.22 -11.23 -2.01
C TRP A 163 -14.81 -11.07 -0.61
N ALA A 164 -16.03 -11.55 -0.39
CA ALA A 164 -16.66 -11.59 0.93
C ALA A 164 -15.91 -12.49 1.92
N ALA A 165 -15.17 -13.49 1.43
CA ALA A 165 -14.33 -14.38 2.21
C ALA A 165 -12.84 -14.07 2.04
N SER A 166 -12.51 -12.84 1.64
CA SER A 166 -11.11 -12.41 1.46
C SER A 166 -10.39 -12.27 2.80
N ARG A 167 -9.11 -12.57 2.76
CA ARG A 167 -8.17 -12.41 3.87
C ARG A 167 -6.83 -11.93 3.34
N VAL A 168 -6.06 -11.27 4.18
CA VAL A 168 -4.71 -10.83 3.84
C VAL A 168 -3.72 -11.88 4.30
N VAL A 169 -2.96 -12.42 3.37
CA VAL A 169 -1.89 -13.40 3.61
C VAL A 169 -0.56 -12.67 3.59
N HIS A 170 0.26 -12.92 4.59
CA HIS A 170 1.59 -12.38 4.76
C HIS A 170 2.63 -13.41 4.33
N LEU A 171 3.50 -13.01 3.42
CA LEU A 171 4.66 -13.76 2.96
C LEU A 171 5.94 -12.99 3.28
N THR A 172 7.02 -13.71 3.56
CA THR A 172 8.35 -13.12 3.75
C THR A 172 9.35 -13.71 2.77
N GLU A 173 10.30 -12.89 2.38
CA GLU A 173 11.42 -13.30 1.56
C GLU A 173 12.36 -14.23 2.34
N GLN A 174 12.72 -15.37 1.76
CA GLN A 174 13.67 -16.34 2.33
C GLN A 174 15.02 -16.29 1.61
N ALA A 175 15.02 -15.98 0.33
CA ALA A 175 16.15 -15.68 -0.52
C ALA A 175 15.71 -14.60 -1.52
N PRO A 176 16.61 -13.87 -2.19
CA PRO A 176 16.27 -12.78 -3.07
C PRO A 176 15.13 -13.14 -4.04
N MET A 177 14.01 -12.43 -3.92
CA MET A 177 12.76 -12.62 -4.68
C MET A 177 12.08 -13.99 -4.53
N GLN A 178 12.42 -14.79 -3.51
CA GLN A 178 11.76 -16.06 -3.18
C GLN A 178 10.98 -15.92 -1.87
N PHE A 179 9.67 -16.15 -1.93
CA PHE A 179 8.75 -15.87 -0.83
C PHE A 179 8.13 -17.13 -0.25
N LYS A 180 7.94 -17.15 1.07
CA LYS A 180 7.21 -18.19 1.79
C LYS A 180 6.08 -17.58 2.60
N VAL A 181 4.94 -18.27 2.64
CA VAL A 181 3.81 -17.88 3.48
C VAL A 181 4.18 -18.01 4.95
N VAL A 182 3.92 -16.95 5.71
CA VAL A 182 4.12 -16.93 7.16
C VAL A 182 2.81 -17.16 7.88
N ARG A 183 1.77 -16.40 7.48
CA ARG A 183 0.47 -16.40 8.18
C ARG A 183 -0.64 -15.72 7.38
N THR A 184 -1.86 -15.91 7.80
CA THR A 184 -2.97 -14.98 7.55
C THR A 184 -2.96 -13.92 8.66
N LEU A 185 -3.14 -12.63 8.33
CA LEU A 185 -3.25 -11.60 9.36
C LEU A 185 -4.52 -11.81 10.19
N PRO A 186 -4.41 -11.94 11.53
CA PRO A 186 -5.56 -12.17 12.42
C PRO A 186 -6.27 -10.84 12.72
N LEU A 187 -7.17 -10.40 11.84
CA LEU A 187 -7.82 -9.08 11.92
C LEU A 187 -9.02 -9.04 12.89
N THR A 188 -9.43 -10.18 13.43
CA THR A 188 -10.43 -10.27 14.50
C THR A 188 -9.89 -11.09 15.66
N ALA A 189 -10.12 -10.61 16.88
CA ALA A 189 -9.59 -11.22 18.09
C ALA A 189 -10.25 -12.53 18.47
N LEU A 190 -11.55 -12.70 18.20
CA LEU A 190 -12.37 -13.73 18.82
C LEU A 190 -12.50 -15.00 17.98
N VAL A 191 -12.43 -14.93 16.67
CA VAL A 191 -12.56 -16.12 15.80
C VAL A 191 -11.81 -15.89 14.49
N PRO A 192 -10.71 -16.59 14.21
CA PRO A 192 -9.99 -16.49 12.93
C PRO A 192 -10.88 -16.75 11.69
N ALA A 193 -12.00 -17.44 11.86
CA ALA A 193 -12.98 -17.69 10.80
C ALA A 193 -13.72 -16.42 10.34
N PHE A 194 -13.74 -15.36 11.14
CA PHE A 194 -14.39 -14.08 10.80
C PHE A 194 -13.42 -13.03 10.20
N ASN A 195 -12.19 -13.40 9.91
CA ASN A 195 -11.24 -12.59 9.13
C ASN A 195 -11.68 -12.51 7.66
N THR A 196 -12.87 -12.02 7.41
CA THR A 196 -13.44 -11.98 6.06
C THR A 196 -13.57 -10.55 5.57
N SER A 197 -13.59 -10.38 4.24
CA SER A 197 -13.75 -9.09 3.58
C SER A 197 -12.68 -8.04 3.86
N THR A 198 -11.49 -8.47 4.26
CA THR A 198 -10.37 -7.56 4.47
C THR A 198 -9.40 -7.64 3.31
N LEU A 199 -9.05 -6.49 2.77
CA LEU A 199 -8.22 -6.36 1.59
C LEU A 199 -7.09 -5.36 1.82
N VAL A 200 -6.00 -5.53 1.06
CA VAL A 200 -4.83 -4.64 1.04
C VAL A 200 -4.70 -4.01 -0.35
N ARG A 201 -4.12 -2.78 -0.43
CA ARG A 201 -3.88 -2.14 -1.73
C ARG A 201 -2.68 -1.21 -1.75
N THR A 202 -2.42 -0.48 -0.68
CA THR A 202 -1.44 0.61 -0.64
C THR A 202 -0.24 0.24 0.22
N VAL A 203 0.89 0.88 -0.05
CA VAL A 203 2.15 0.60 0.65
C VAL A 203 2.05 0.97 2.14
N PRO A 204 2.73 0.22 3.03
CA PRO A 204 2.78 0.53 4.45
C PRO A 204 3.52 1.83 4.75
N LEU A 205 3.12 2.50 5.83
CA LEU A 205 3.82 3.65 6.41
C LEU A 205 4.89 3.13 7.39
N PRO A 206 6.20 3.38 7.15
CA PRO A 206 7.28 2.90 8.04
C PRO A 206 7.24 3.57 9.42
N LEU A 207 7.61 2.79 10.46
CA LEU A 207 7.69 3.24 11.85
C LEU A 207 9.13 3.24 12.37
N SER A 208 9.39 4.05 13.40
CA SER A 208 10.70 4.25 14.01
C SER A 208 11.27 3.02 14.71
N ASP A 209 10.42 2.05 15.09
CA ASP A 209 10.82 0.76 15.67
C ASP A 209 11.18 -0.31 14.61
N GLY A 210 11.21 0.07 13.34
CA GLY A 210 11.44 -0.82 12.21
C GLY A 210 10.19 -1.58 11.74
N GLY A 211 9.06 -1.38 12.40
CA GLY A 211 7.75 -1.86 11.97
C GLY A 211 7.09 -0.95 10.93
N ALA A 212 5.81 -1.16 10.70
CA ALA A 212 5.04 -0.36 9.76
C ALA A 212 3.55 -0.31 10.13
N VAL A 213 2.83 0.66 9.57
CA VAL A 213 1.37 0.66 9.55
C VAL A 213 0.90 0.25 8.16
N LEU A 214 0.27 -0.91 8.06
CA LEU A 214 -0.31 -1.44 6.84
C LEU A 214 -1.75 -0.94 6.70
N PRO A 215 -2.06 -0.14 5.66
CA PRO A 215 -3.43 0.28 5.41
C PRO A 215 -4.23 -0.87 4.80
N LEU A 216 -5.35 -1.20 5.42
CA LEU A 216 -6.30 -2.20 4.93
C LEU A 216 -7.68 -1.57 4.80
N TYR A 217 -8.60 -2.31 4.19
CA TYR A 217 -9.99 -1.89 4.11
C TYR A 217 -10.95 -3.07 4.15
N PHE A 218 -12.16 -2.79 4.62
CA PHE A 218 -13.28 -3.72 4.66
C PHE A 218 -14.31 -3.34 3.59
N GLU A 219 -14.92 -4.32 2.91
CA GLU A 219 -15.74 -4.07 1.71
C GLU A 219 -17.10 -4.79 1.66
N ILE A 220 -17.51 -5.52 2.69
CA ILE A 220 -18.84 -6.17 2.69
C ILE A 220 -19.91 -5.24 3.28
N GLY A 221 -20.86 -4.83 2.44
CA GLY A 221 -21.93 -3.92 2.83
C GLY A 221 -21.41 -2.52 3.11
N ILE A 222 -20.92 -2.29 4.32
CA ILE A 222 -20.22 -1.06 4.69
C ILE A 222 -18.77 -1.11 4.21
N LYS A 223 -18.20 0.08 3.89
CA LYS A 223 -16.84 0.24 3.37
C LYS A 223 -16.05 1.20 4.24
N TYR A 224 -14.94 0.75 4.82
CA TYR A 224 -14.12 1.62 5.66
C TYR A 224 -12.64 1.17 5.68
N GLY A 225 -11.77 2.14 5.95
CA GLY A 225 -10.33 1.91 6.12
C GLY A 225 -9.96 1.53 7.55
N VAL A 226 -8.93 0.70 7.69
CA VAL A 226 -8.29 0.36 8.95
C VAL A 226 -6.77 0.45 8.83
N ALA A 227 -6.11 0.85 9.91
CA ALA A 227 -4.68 0.87 10.08
C ALA A 227 -4.25 -0.34 10.91
N VAL A 228 -3.41 -1.21 10.36
CA VAL A 228 -2.86 -2.37 11.06
C VAL A 228 -1.41 -2.09 11.38
N ARG A 229 -1.08 -2.00 12.66
CA ARG A 229 0.31 -1.88 13.10
C ARG A 229 1.00 -3.24 13.05
N LEU A 230 2.15 -3.27 12.41
CA LEU A 230 3.02 -4.43 12.28
C LEU A 230 4.32 -4.20 13.04
N SER A 231 4.86 -5.24 13.66
CA SER A 231 6.25 -5.25 14.18
C SER A 231 7.26 -5.24 13.04
N ALA A 232 8.55 -5.11 13.37
CA ALA A 232 9.65 -5.23 12.43
C ALA A 232 9.69 -6.59 11.70
N GLU A 233 9.09 -7.64 12.25
CA GLU A 233 8.96 -8.97 11.66
C GLU A 233 7.64 -9.15 10.89
N GLY A 234 6.82 -8.09 10.78
CA GLY A 234 5.51 -8.12 10.12
C GLY A 234 4.41 -8.80 10.93
N GLU A 235 4.56 -8.90 12.27
CA GLU A 235 3.51 -9.41 13.15
C GLU A 235 2.51 -8.33 13.50
N MET A 236 1.21 -8.67 13.44
CA MET A 236 0.17 -7.73 13.80
C MET A 236 0.21 -7.43 15.29
N GLN A 237 0.29 -6.16 15.64
CA GLN A 237 0.31 -5.66 17.01
C GLN A 237 -1.04 -5.03 17.41
N SER A 238 -1.62 -4.22 16.52
CA SER A 238 -2.90 -3.57 16.77
C SER A 238 -3.63 -3.28 15.47
N ILE A 239 -4.92 -3.01 15.58
CA ILE A 239 -5.77 -2.56 14.49
C ILE A 239 -6.60 -1.36 14.97
N THR A 240 -6.65 -0.30 14.18
CA THR A 240 -7.43 0.91 14.47
C THR A 240 -8.25 1.29 13.25
N ARG A 241 -9.50 1.67 13.44
CA ARG A 241 -10.36 2.17 12.37
C ARG A 241 -9.95 3.60 12.02
N ILE A 242 -9.71 3.86 10.71
CA ILE A 242 -9.23 5.15 10.21
C ILE A 242 -10.35 6.20 10.12
N THR A 243 -11.61 5.77 9.91
CA THR A 243 -12.72 6.67 9.60
C THR A 243 -14.02 6.18 10.20
N GLN A 244 -14.93 7.09 10.52
CA GLN A 244 -16.31 6.75 10.88
C GLN A 244 -17.22 6.60 9.65
N ARG A 245 -16.75 6.97 8.46
CA ARG A 245 -17.49 6.79 7.21
C ARG A 245 -17.67 5.32 6.86
N HIS A 246 -18.70 5.03 6.03
CA HIS A 246 -19.07 3.67 5.61
C HIS A 246 -19.06 3.51 4.07
N ASP A 247 -18.46 4.44 3.36
CA ASP A 247 -18.45 4.56 1.91
C ASP A 247 -17.06 4.83 1.32
N VAL A 248 -15.99 4.52 2.07
CA VAL A 248 -14.59 4.76 1.66
C VAL A 248 -13.76 3.49 1.69
N LEU A 249 -12.79 3.40 0.77
CA LEU A 249 -11.92 2.24 0.58
C LEU A 249 -10.46 2.64 0.35
N GLN A 250 -9.57 1.64 0.44
CA GLN A 250 -8.20 1.72 -0.05
C GLN A 250 -7.43 2.93 0.49
N PRO A 251 -7.34 3.07 1.83
CA PRO A 251 -6.59 4.17 2.44
C PRO A 251 -5.13 4.13 2.01
N THR A 252 -4.54 5.30 1.76
CA THR A 252 -3.11 5.53 1.63
C THR A 252 -2.68 6.48 2.74
N LEU A 253 -1.58 6.14 3.43
CA LEU A 253 -1.13 6.88 4.60
C LEU A 253 0.09 7.73 4.28
N VAL A 254 0.12 8.96 4.78
CA VAL A 254 1.28 9.85 4.74
C VAL A 254 1.52 10.46 6.11
N ALA A 255 2.78 10.61 6.51
CA ALA A 255 3.15 11.26 7.77
C ALA A 255 3.62 12.70 7.53
N HIS A 256 2.99 13.66 8.19
CA HIS A 256 3.42 15.07 8.21
C HIS A 256 4.48 15.31 9.28
N SER A 257 4.35 14.62 10.40
CA SER A 257 5.28 14.57 11.51
C SER A 257 5.32 13.16 12.10
N PRO A 258 6.18 12.88 13.07
CA PRO A 258 6.23 11.57 13.74
C PRO A 258 4.87 11.08 14.27
N THR A 259 4.00 11.98 14.74
CA THR A 259 2.67 11.65 15.31
C THR A 259 1.48 12.12 14.48
N HIS A 260 1.66 13.10 13.58
CA HIS A 260 0.59 13.64 12.73
C HIS A 260 0.60 12.96 11.37
N TRP A 261 -0.44 12.17 11.05
CA TRP A 261 -0.57 11.47 9.78
C TRP A 261 -1.93 11.77 9.13
N SER A 262 -1.95 11.71 7.80
CA SER A 262 -3.18 11.73 7.00
C SER A 262 -3.43 10.38 6.35
N ALA A 263 -4.70 10.01 6.25
CA ALA A 263 -5.20 8.92 5.43
C ALA A 263 -6.07 9.50 4.31
N PHE A 264 -5.66 9.32 3.07
CA PHE A 264 -6.47 9.66 1.91
C PHE A 264 -7.12 8.39 1.38
N MET A 265 -8.43 8.47 1.05
CA MET A 265 -9.22 7.29 0.74
C MET A 265 -10.03 7.48 -0.53
N ARG A 266 -10.19 6.39 -1.25
CA ARG A 266 -11.11 6.26 -2.37
C ARG A 266 -12.53 6.43 -1.86
N ASP A 267 -13.29 7.34 -2.44
CA ASP A 267 -14.65 7.68 -2.05
C ASP A 267 -15.68 7.02 -2.98
N TYR A 268 -16.73 6.47 -2.41
CA TYR A 268 -17.90 5.91 -3.09
C TYR A 268 -19.16 6.77 -2.88
N SER A 269 -19.03 7.89 -2.17
CA SER A 269 -20.13 8.82 -2.01
C SER A 269 -20.39 9.62 -3.30
N PRO A 270 -21.55 10.25 -3.42
CA PRO A 270 -21.85 11.14 -4.55
C PRO A 270 -20.97 12.39 -4.67
N THR A 271 -20.12 12.66 -3.67
CA THR A 271 -19.20 13.81 -3.71
C THR A 271 -18.10 13.65 -4.75
N GLU A 272 -17.73 12.40 -5.08
CA GLU A 272 -16.64 12.06 -6.00
C GLU A 272 -15.32 12.78 -5.69
N MET A 273 -15.01 12.98 -4.39
CA MET A 273 -13.81 13.66 -3.91
C MET A 273 -12.94 12.68 -3.13
N VAL A 274 -11.65 12.98 -2.99
CA VAL A 274 -10.75 12.21 -2.12
C VAL A 274 -11.16 12.40 -0.66
N ALA A 275 -11.57 11.32 0.01
CA ALA A 275 -11.89 11.36 1.43
C ALA A 275 -10.61 11.47 2.27
N HIS A 276 -10.68 12.20 3.38
CA HIS A 276 -9.55 12.51 4.23
C HIS A 276 -9.86 12.33 5.71
N SER A 277 -8.99 11.63 6.41
CA SER A 277 -8.98 11.51 7.89
C SER A 277 -7.58 11.75 8.41
N GLU A 278 -7.47 12.22 9.64
CA GLU A 278 -6.19 12.53 10.29
C GLU A 278 -6.06 11.89 11.68
N THR A 279 -4.82 11.66 12.09
CA THR A 279 -4.44 11.34 13.46
C THR A 279 -3.33 12.28 13.94
N LEU A 280 -3.36 12.65 15.21
CA LEU A 280 -2.34 13.49 15.85
C LEU A 280 -1.52 12.71 16.90
N ASP A 281 -1.83 11.44 17.10
CA ASP A 281 -1.29 10.58 18.15
C ASP A 281 -0.72 9.25 17.60
N ALA A 282 -0.04 9.31 16.47
CA ALA A 282 0.61 8.18 15.82
C ALA A 282 -0.36 7.02 15.50
N GLY A 283 -1.59 7.34 15.10
CA GLY A 283 -2.58 6.36 14.65
C GLY A 283 -3.40 5.70 15.76
N ALA A 284 -3.30 6.17 17.01
CA ALA A 284 -4.11 5.65 18.10
C ALA A 284 -5.58 6.07 17.94
N HIS A 285 -5.83 7.33 17.57
CA HIS A 285 -7.16 7.84 17.27
C HIS A 285 -7.18 8.57 15.93
N TRP A 286 -8.27 8.40 15.19
CA TRP A 286 -8.48 9.02 13.88
C TRP A 286 -9.77 9.82 13.85
N GLN A 287 -9.75 10.92 13.11
CA GLN A 287 -10.93 11.77 12.89
C GLN A 287 -11.09 12.09 11.40
N ASP A 288 -12.32 12.13 10.93
CA ASP A 288 -12.64 12.59 9.58
C ASP A 288 -12.57 14.12 9.55
N VAL A 289 -11.76 14.66 8.64
CA VAL A 289 -11.55 16.11 8.49
C VAL A 289 -12.17 16.67 7.20
N GLY A 290 -12.94 15.84 6.51
CA GLY A 290 -13.66 16.21 5.29
C GLY A 290 -13.01 15.61 4.04
N ASN A 291 -13.33 16.17 2.87
CA ASN A 291 -12.75 15.76 1.60
C ASN A 291 -11.69 16.76 1.15
N LEU A 292 -10.68 16.27 0.43
CA LEU A 292 -9.75 17.15 -0.28
C LEU A 292 -10.47 17.87 -1.44
N SER A 293 -9.90 18.99 -1.91
CA SER A 293 -10.33 19.65 -3.15
C SER A 293 -9.88 18.90 -4.44
N LEU A 294 -9.64 17.59 -4.32
CA LEU A 294 -9.24 16.72 -5.41
C LEU A 294 -10.36 15.72 -5.73
N SER A 295 -10.73 15.62 -6.98
CA SER A 295 -11.76 14.67 -7.42
C SER A 295 -11.25 13.24 -7.42
N ASN A 296 -12.17 12.30 -7.12
CA ASN A 296 -11.96 10.87 -7.22
C ASN A 296 -13.28 10.16 -7.51
N PRO A 297 -13.48 9.58 -8.72
CA PRO A 297 -14.73 8.93 -9.09
C PRO A 297 -14.77 7.47 -8.62
N GLY A 298 -14.45 7.20 -7.38
CA GLY A 298 -14.36 5.84 -6.85
C GLY A 298 -13.23 5.02 -7.49
N ALA A 299 -12.05 5.64 -7.69
CA ALA A 299 -10.84 4.97 -8.18
C ALA A 299 -9.78 4.87 -7.08
N SER A 300 -8.88 3.87 -7.19
CA SER A 300 -7.74 3.74 -6.26
C SER A 300 -6.79 4.92 -6.40
N ILE A 301 -6.26 5.39 -5.28
CA ILE A 301 -5.31 6.49 -5.20
C ILE A 301 -4.00 6.02 -4.57
N ALA A 302 -2.92 6.77 -4.79
CA ALA A 302 -1.66 6.61 -4.07
C ALA A 302 -1.16 7.98 -3.63
N ALA A 303 -0.71 8.08 -2.38
CA ALA A 303 -0.09 9.27 -1.85
C ALA A 303 1.29 8.96 -1.28
N LEU A 304 2.17 9.94 -1.32
CA LEU A 304 3.55 9.85 -0.85
C LEU A 304 3.98 11.18 -0.23
N ARG A 305 4.60 11.12 0.95
CA ARG A 305 5.37 12.23 1.49
C ARG A 305 6.78 12.12 0.94
N LEU A 306 7.20 13.13 0.22
CA LEU A 306 8.51 13.21 -0.40
C LEU A 306 9.59 13.63 0.60
N SER A 307 10.82 13.24 0.36
CA SER A 307 11.99 13.68 1.14
C SER A 307 12.18 15.20 1.08
N SER A 308 11.70 15.85 0.02
CA SER A 308 11.62 17.33 -0.08
C SER A 308 10.58 17.97 0.86
N GLY A 309 9.78 17.17 1.55
CA GLY A 309 8.68 17.67 2.38
C GLY A 309 7.35 17.90 1.66
N ALA A 310 7.32 17.87 0.31
CA ALA A 310 6.06 17.96 -0.43
C ALA A 310 5.23 16.67 -0.30
N LEU A 311 3.94 16.79 -0.50
CA LEU A 311 3.03 15.66 -0.72
C LEU A 311 2.81 15.47 -2.22
N MET A 312 2.70 14.23 -2.63
CA MET A 312 2.36 13.84 -3.99
C MET A 312 1.20 12.84 -3.96
N LEU A 313 0.20 13.03 -4.82
CA LEU A 313 -0.97 12.16 -4.92
C LEU A 313 -1.29 11.87 -6.38
N ALA A 314 -1.36 10.57 -6.73
CA ALA A 314 -1.80 10.09 -8.04
C ALA A 314 -3.24 9.61 -7.95
N HIS A 315 -4.12 10.13 -8.84
CA HIS A 315 -5.55 9.86 -8.81
C HIS A 315 -6.20 10.01 -10.20
N ASN A 316 -7.43 9.53 -10.32
CA ASN A 316 -8.25 9.75 -11.51
C ASN A 316 -9.25 10.88 -11.24
N PRO A 317 -9.59 11.74 -12.23
CA PRO A 317 -10.56 12.81 -12.06
C PRO A 317 -12.01 12.31 -12.18
N ALA A 318 -12.94 13.02 -11.56
CA ALA A 318 -14.37 12.84 -11.80
C ALA A 318 -14.73 13.21 -13.24
N GLY A 319 -15.80 12.61 -13.76
CA GLY A 319 -16.35 12.90 -15.09
C GLY A 319 -15.59 12.30 -16.29
N ARG A 320 -14.35 11.82 -16.09
CA ARG A 320 -13.51 11.18 -17.12
C ARG A 320 -13.19 9.72 -16.80
N GLY A 321 -13.72 9.21 -15.68
CA GLY A 321 -13.46 7.82 -15.27
C GLY A 321 -11.98 7.52 -15.03
N ARG A 322 -11.48 6.39 -15.54
CA ARG A 322 -10.09 5.94 -15.36
C ARG A 322 -9.22 6.16 -16.60
N GLU A 323 -9.73 6.83 -17.60
CA GLU A 323 -8.98 7.13 -18.85
C GLU A 323 -7.97 8.27 -18.67
N VAL A 324 -8.07 9.03 -17.58
CA VAL A 324 -7.14 10.11 -17.24
C VAL A 324 -6.46 9.80 -15.93
N LEU A 325 -5.14 9.95 -15.86
CA LEU A 325 -4.37 9.85 -14.62
C LEU A 325 -3.74 11.21 -14.31
N LEU A 326 -4.02 11.72 -13.12
CA LEU A 326 -3.53 13.00 -12.62
C LEU A 326 -2.44 12.79 -11.55
N LEU A 327 -1.56 13.77 -11.46
CA LEU A 327 -0.60 13.93 -10.38
C LEU A 327 -0.83 15.29 -9.72
N SER A 328 -1.12 15.27 -8.43
CA SER A 328 -1.31 16.46 -7.61
C SER A 328 -0.20 16.56 -6.58
N THR A 329 0.40 17.74 -6.42
CA THR A 329 1.45 18.01 -5.45
C THR A 329 1.05 19.15 -4.54
N SER A 330 1.47 19.10 -3.26
CA SER A 330 1.25 20.17 -2.27
C SER A 330 2.53 20.35 -1.44
N ALA A 331 2.98 21.59 -1.31
CA ALA A 331 4.17 21.93 -0.51
C ALA A 331 3.85 22.15 0.97
N ASN A 332 2.64 22.54 1.30
CA ASN A 332 2.29 23.19 2.57
C ASN A 332 1.09 22.53 3.28
N GLN A 333 0.99 22.83 4.58
CA GLN A 333 -0.24 22.72 5.35
C GLN A 333 -0.78 24.16 5.60
N PRO A 334 -2.08 24.45 5.40
CA PRO A 334 -3.11 23.53 4.90
C PRO A 334 -2.85 23.11 3.44
N LEU A 335 -3.35 21.95 3.04
CA LEU A 335 -3.08 21.35 1.74
C LEU A 335 -3.61 22.23 0.60
N SER A 336 -2.70 22.70 -0.23
CA SER A 336 -2.98 23.43 -1.47
C SER A 336 -2.39 22.67 -2.64
N TRP A 337 -3.23 22.18 -3.53
CA TRP A 337 -2.84 21.22 -4.56
C TRP A 337 -2.58 21.88 -5.92
N ILE A 338 -1.44 21.54 -6.52
CA ILE A 338 -1.11 21.82 -7.93
C ILE A 338 -1.29 20.52 -8.69
N THR A 339 -2.23 20.48 -9.63
CA THR A 339 -2.58 19.26 -10.37
C THR A 339 -2.09 19.32 -11.79
N ARG A 340 -1.51 18.22 -12.28
CA ARG A 340 -1.04 18.03 -13.66
C ARG A 340 -1.61 16.75 -14.24
N THR A 341 -1.94 16.76 -15.51
CA THR A 341 -2.30 15.54 -16.24
C THR A 341 -1.04 14.77 -16.61
N LEU A 342 -0.94 13.53 -16.11
CA LEU A 342 0.13 12.60 -16.51
C LEU A 342 -0.23 11.79 -17.75
N ILE A 343 -1.51 11.42 -17.87
CA ILE A 343 -2.04 10.64 -18.99
C ILE A 343 -3.41 11.20 -19.31
N ASP A 344 -3.66 11.51 -20.58
CA ASP A 344 -4.95 11.90 -21.14
C ASP A 344 -5.32 10.89 -22.22
N GLY A 345 -5.97 9.81 -21.84
CA GLY A 345 -6.42 8.75 -22.71
C GLY A 345 -7.78 9.03 -23.34
N VAL A 346 -8.21 8.14 -24.20
CA VAL A 346 -9.52 8.21 -24.84
C VAL A 346 -10.57 7.39 -24.08
N LYS A 347 -11.83 7.60 -24.40
CA LYS A 347 -12.96 6.87 -23.79
C LYS A 347 -12.74 5.35 -23.86
N ALA A 348 -12.95 4.68 -22.75
CA ALA A 348 -12.73 3.25 -22.50
C ALA A 348 -11.28 2.83 -22.25
N ASP A 349 -10.31 3.73 -22.25
CA ASP A 349 -8.98 3.47 -21.70
C ASP A 349 -9.04 3.30 -20.17
N GLU A 350 -8.04 2.62 -19.62
CA GLU A 350 -7.90 2.51 -18.17
C GLU A 350 -6.43 2.67 -17.73
N TYR A 351 -6.20 3.74 -16.95
CA TYR A 351 -4.94 4.07 -16.26
C TYR A 351 -5.24 4.26 -14.78
N SER A 352 -5.12 3.19 -14.01
CA SER A 352 -5.66 3.14 -12.65
C SER A 352 -4.76 2.39 -11.69
N TYR A 353 -5.12 2.35 -10.41
CA TYR A 353 -4.40 1.65 -9.38
C TYR A 353 -2.92 2.08 -9.27
N PRO A 354 -2.67 3.39 -9.07
CA PRO A 354 -1.32 3.90 -8.96
C PRO A 354 -0.63 3.40 -7.68
N THR A 355 0.71 3.33 -7.71
CA THR A 355 1.58 3.20 -6.56
C THR A 355 2.73 4.18 -6.71
N LEU A 356 3.05 4.91 -5.65
CA LEU A 356 4.12 5.90 -5.58
C LEU A 356 5.14 5.48 -4.53
N ILE A 357 6.43 5.55 -4.87
CA ILE A 357 7.55 5.44 -3.93
C ILE A 357 8.68 6.38 -4.32
N GLU A 358 9.50 6.81 -3.36
CA GLU A 358 10.81 7.39 -3.63
C GLU A 358 11.87 6.28 -3.69
N VAL A 359 12.79 6.41 -4.64
CA VAL A 359 13.93 5.51 -4.80
C VAL A 359 15.20 6.33 -4.77
N PRO A 360 16.10 6.14 -3.80
CA PRO A 360 17.38 6.81 -3.75
C PRO A 360 18.20 6.54 -5.01
N GLN A 361 18.88 7.57 -5.52
CA GLN A 361 19.86 7.42 -6.58
C GLN A 361 21.05 6.60 -6.06
N SER A 362 21.84 6.01 -6.93
CA SER A 362 22.56 4.74 -6.71
C SER A 362 23.66 4.72 -5.66
N THR A 363 24.16 5.82 -5.14
CA THR A 363 25.28 5.77 -4.18
C THR A 363 25.15 6.78 -3.04
N ALA A 364 25.79 6.47 -1.90
CA ALA A 364 25.89 7.39 -0.76
C ALA A 364 26.63 8.69 -1.08
N ALA A 365 27.30 8.75 -2.23
CA ALA A 365 28.06 9.90 -2.70
C ALA A 365 27.27 10.81 -3.66
N ASP A 366 26.08 10.39 -4.13
CA ASP A 366 25.25 11.21 -5.00
C ASP A 366 24.27 12.04 -4.15
N PRO A 367 24.48 13.38 -4.06
CA PRO A 367 23.61 14.26 -3.30
C PRO A 367 22.27 14.55 -3.99
N SER A 368 22.03 13.98 -5.17
CA SER A 368 20.81 14.21 -5.91
C SER A 368 19.59 13.71 -5.14
N PRO A 369 18.47 14.46 -5.17
CA PRO A 369 17.23 14.01 -4.54
C PRO A 369 16.77 12.68 -5.14
N PRO A 370 16.07 11.85 -4.36
CA PRO A 370 15.52 10.59 -4.85
C PRO A 370 14.58 10.82 -6.05
N ASP A 371 14.57 9.89 -6.99
CA ASP A 371 13.55 9.87 -8.03
C ASP A 371 12.25 9.28 -7.49
N VAL A 372 11.10 9.82 -7.89
CA VAL A 372 9.80 9.25 -7.61
C VAL A 372 9.44 8.25 -8.69
N TRP A 373 9.06 7.06 -8.28
CA TRP A 373 8.57 6.02 -9.18
C TRP A 373 7.07 5.83 -9.01
N LEU A 374 6.37 5.93 -10.11
CA LEU A 374 4.93 5.66 -10.23
C LEU A 374 4.75 4.40 -11.06
N SER A 375 4.00 3.43 -10.56
CA SER A 375 3.46 2.35 -11.39
C SER A 375 1.94 2.41 -11.41
N TYR A 376 1.32 1.93 -12.48
CA TYR A 376 -0.13 1.92 -12.63
C TYR A 376 -0.58 0.79 -13.58
N THR A 377 -1.82 0.38 -13.44
CA THR A 377 -2.48 -0.53 -14.39
C THR A 377 -2.68 0.19 -15.71
N HIS A 378 -2.21 -0.40 -16.79
CA HIS A 378 -2.37 0.08 -18.16
C HIS A 378 -3.33 -0.84 -18.90
N MET A 379 -4.53 -0.35 -19.21
CA MET A 379 -5.58 -1.02 -20.00
C MET A 379 -6.01 -2.39 -19.44
N ARG A 380 -5.77 -2.68 -18.16
CA ARG A 380 -5.90 -4.03 -17.54
C ARG A 380 -5.12 -5.14 -18.23
N LYS A 381 -4.21 -4.80 -19.13
CA LYS A 381 -3.39 -5.74 -19.92
C LYS A 381 -1.95 -5.80 -19.45
N SER A 382 -1.44 -4.71 -18.90
CA SER A 382 -0.05 -4.59 -18.46
C SER A 382 0.08 -3.63 -17.29
N ILE A 383 1.28 -3.57 -16.73
CA ILE A 383 1.69 -2.55 -15.76
C ILE A 383 2.63 -1.58 -16.45
N ALA A 384 2.34 -0.29 -16.34
CA ALA A 384 3.21 0.76 -16.80
C ALA A 384 3.88 1.48 -15.63
N PHE A 385 4.96 2.18 -15.93
CA PHE A 385 5.68 2.99 -14.96
C PHE A 385 6.07 4.35 -15.51
N LYS A 386 6.27 5.32 -14.60
CA LYS A 386 6.92 6.59 -14.86
C LYS A 386 7.95 6.84 -13.76
N GLN A 387 9.14 7.27 -14.15
CA GLN A 387 10.18 7.79 -13.26
C GLN A 387 10.10 9.30 -13.33
N LEU A 388 9.92 9.93 -12.19
CA LEU A 388 9.74 11.37 -12.05
C LEU A 388 10.94 11.93 -11.29
N ARG A 389 11.50 13.02 -11.78
CA ARG A 389 12.63 13.72 -11.14
C ARG A 389 12.21 15.12 -10.76
N SER A 390 12.67 15.60 -9.61
CA SER A 390 12.52 16.99 -9.19
C SER A 390 13.07 17.93 -10.27
N ALA A 391 12.30 18.93 -10.65
CA ALA A 391 12.71 20.01 -11.55
C ALA A 391 13.25 21.24 -10.79
N CYS A 392 13.16 21.24 -9.47
CA CYS A 392 13.72 22.30 -8.64
C CYS A 392 15.24 22.14 -8.57
N SER A 393 15.98 23.21 -8.77
CA SER A 393 17.43 23.21 -8.62
C SER A 393 17.80 22.99 -7.14
N VAL A 394 18.65 22.00 -6.89
CA VAL A 394 19.39 21.96 -5.62
C VAL A 394 20.28 23.19 -5.61
N ARG A 395 19.97 24.18 -4.78
CA ARG A 395 20.94 25.28 -4.55
C ARG A 395 22.18 24.63 -3.95
N SER A 396 23.25 24.58 -4.72
CA SER A 396 24.56 24.30 -4.15
C SER A 396 24.81 25.34 -3.07
N GLN A 397 24.88 24.90 -1.81
CA GLN A 397 25.38 25.78 -0.77
C GLN A 397 26.79 26.21 -1.16
N PRO A 398 27.12 27.51 -1.04
CA PRO A 398 28.46 28.04 -1.35
C PRO A 398 29.55 27.49 -0.42
#